data_602b0db97e978b028fef84f185354167
#
_entry.id   602b0db97e978b028fef84f185354167
#
_cell.length_a   1.000
_cell.length_b   1.000
_cell.length_c   1.000
_cell.angle_alpha   90.00
_cell.angle_beta   90.00
_cell.angle_gamma   90.00
#
_symmetry.space_group_name_H-M   'P 1'
#
loop_
_entity.id
_entity.type
_entity.pdbx_description
1 polymer ?
#
loop_
_entity_poly.entity_id
_entity_poly.type
_entity_poly.pdbx_seq_one_letter_code
_entity_poly.pdbx_strand_id
1 'polypeptide(L)'
;ALFGPKWDLNIPNPADREKMLRHQKKGMQISREFGCVTYTIHVGAYHYCYDRIPLETLRPLAHQALETLIPEAEKLGMIIAVENSFEMPNSAKEVIGLTDPFMSSPAIGLCYDTGHANCMASAPWKKMEEYAPYFPVCWWENGVIPEDGALEKMKDRIVTCHIHDNNGYADLHDMPGDGTIDWNALVPELKSCPNMKEYQTEVGLVGGRNWAGVSAAPAGGYSIRRLVDTFRKLGF
;
A
#
# COMPACT_ATOMS: atom_id res chain seq x y z
N ALA A 1 2.40 -3.84 -6.06
CA ALA A 1 3.14 -4.76 -5.17
C ALA A 1 2.68 -6.21 -5.38
N LEU A 2 3.54 -7.19 -5.02
CA LEU A 2 3.17 -8.61 -4.98
C LEU A 2 2.56 -8.90 -3.61
N PHE A 3 1.37 -9.50 -3.57
CA PHE A 3 0.64 -9.80 -2.34
C PHE A 3 0.01 -11.20 -2.38
N GLY A 4 -0.42 -11.68 -1.23
CA GLY A 4 -1.10 -12.95 -1.04
C GLY A 4 -0.18 -14.04 -0.47
N PRO A 5 -0.71 -15.25 -0.24
CA PRO A 5 -0.09 -16.27 0.65
C PRO A 5 1.33 -16.70 0.28
N LYS A 6 1.80 -16.35 -0.93
CA LYS A 6 3.15 -16.68 -1.41
C LYS A 6 4.11 -15.49 -1.42
N TRP A 7 3.62 -14.28 -1.14
CA TRP A 7 4.38 -13.03 -1.28
C TRP A 7 4.46 -12.21 0.01
N ASP A 8 3.56 -12.49 0.95
CA ASP A 8 3.48 -11.82 2.24
C ASP A 8 4.78 -12.00 3.02
N LEU A 9 5.27 -10.93 3.66
CA LEU A 9 6.51 -10.98 4.45
C LEU A 9 6.37 -11.90 5.69
N ASN A 10 5.15 -12.06 6.16
CA ASN A 10 4.82 -12.75 7.40
C ASN A 10 4.42 -14.23 7.21
N ILE A 11 4.87 -14.89 6.15
CA ILE A 11 4.56 -16.31 5.87
C ILE A 11 5.03 -17.19 7.03
N PRO A 12 4.12 -17.96 7.69
CA PRO A 12 4.50 -18.81 8.84
C PRO A 12 5.37 -20.00 8.46
N ASN A 13 5.10 -20.64 7.32
CA ASN A 13 5.88 -21.80 6.87
C ASN A 13 7.31 -21.38 6.50
N PRO A 14 8.36 -21.96 7.12
CA PRO A 14 9.75 -21.55 6.88
C PRO A 14 10.22 -21.76 5.45
N ALA A 15 9.83 -22.88 4.80
CA ALA A 15 10.25 -23.18 3.42
C ALA A 15 9.62 -22.23 2.40
N ASP A 16 8.34 -21.89 2.61
CA ASP A 16 7.64 -20.92 1.75
C ASP A 16 8.16 -19.51 1.98
N ARG A 17 8.47 -19.13 3.22
CA ARG A 17 9.10 -17.85 3.56
C ARG A 17 10.49 -17.71 2.91
N GLU A 18 11.31 -18.75 2.95
CA GLU A 18 12.61 -18.74 2.27
C GLU A 18 12.45 -18.56 0.75
N LYS A 19 11.47 -19.22 0.16
CA LYS A 19 11.16 -19.06 -1.27
C LYS A 19 10.69 -17.65 -1.59
N MET A 20 9.82 -17.07 -0.76
CA MET A 20 9.37 -15.69 -0.89
C MET A 20 10.57 -14.73 -0.84
N LEU A 21 11.46 -14.86 0.14
CA LEU A 21 12.66 -14.01 0.27
C LEU A 21 13.55 -14.08 -0.97
N ARG A 22 13.75 -15.27 -1.56
CA ARG A 22 14.49 -15.40 -2.82
C ARG A 22 13.81 -14.66 -3.97
N HIS A 23 12.48 -14.74 -4.06
CA HIS A 23 11.72 -14.03 -5.09
C HIS A 23 11.76 -12.51 -4.89
N GLN A 24 11.62 -12.01 -3.67
CA GLN A 24 11.71 -10.57 -3.38
C GLN A 24 13.11 -10.03 -3.74
N LYS A 25 14.19 -10.73 -3.36
CA LYS A 25 15.55 -10.36 -3.77
C LYS A 25 15.71 -10.31 -5.29
N LYS A 26 15.19 -11.31 -5.99
CA LYS A 26 15.23 -11.32 -7.46
C LYS A 26 14.39 -10.20 -8.08
N GLY A 27 13.23 -9.91 -7.50
CA GLY A 27 12.39 -8.79 -7.89
C GLY A 27 13.11 -7.45 -7.78
N MET A 28 13.76 -7.19 -6.65
CA MET A 28 14.58 -5.97 -6.46
C MET A 28 15.71 -5.87 -7.49
N GLN A 29 16.45 -6.96 -7.76
CA GLN A 29 17.50 -6.97 -8.77
C GLN A 29 16.96 -6.58 -10.16
N ILE A 30 15.87 -7.21 -10.59
CA ILE A 30 15.22 -6.90 -11.86
C ILE A 30 14.74 -5.45 -11.90
N SER A 31 14.05 -4.98 -10.84
CA SER A 31 13.59 -3.60 -10.76
C SER A 31 14.74 -2.60 -10.87
N ARG A 32 15.87 -2.91 -10.24
CA ARG A 32 17.08 -2.08 -10.34
C ARG A 32 17.63 -2.00 -11.76
N GLU A 33 17.60 -3.10 -12.52
CA GLU A 33 18.01 -3.12 -13.94
C GLU A 33 17.12 -2.19 -14.80
N PHE A 34 15.84 -2.02 -14.43
CA PHE A 34 14.93 -1.06 -15.04
C PHE A 34 15.08 0.38 -14.50
N GLY A 35 16.01 0.63 -13.59
CA GLY A 35 16.27 1.96 -13.05
C GLY A 35 15.36 2.38 -11.89
N CYS A 36 14.55 1.46 -11.34
CA CYS A 36 13.73 1.76 -10.17
C CYS A 36 14.58 2.14 -8.96
N VAL A 37 14.12 3.12 -8.19
CA VAL A 37 14.77 3.58 -6.96
C VAL A 37 14.05 3.07 -5.71
N THR A 38 12.75 2.83 -5.78
CA THR A 38 11.96 2.23 -4.71
C THR A 38 11.47 0.83 -5.11
N TYR A 39 11.15 0.02 -4.12
CA TYR A 39 10.56 -1.29 -4.26
C TYR A 39 9.45 -1.46 -3.23
N THR A 40 8.21 -1.32 -3.66
CA THR A 40 7.05 -1.38 -2.78
C THR A 40 6.68 -2.81 -2.43
N ILE A 41 6.41 -3.05 -1.14
CA ILE A 41 6.00 -4.36 -0.61
C ILE A 41 4.88 -4.19 0.43
N HIS A 42 4.01 -5.20 0.52
CA HIS A 42 3.04 -5.35 1.61
C HIS A 42 3.61 -6.24 2.72
N VAL A 43 3.18 -6.00 3.96
CA VAL A 43 3.50 -6.90 5.10
C VAL A 43 2.82 -8.26 4.90
N GLY A 44 1.58 -8.22 4.42
CA GLY A 44 0.77 -9.38 4.14
C GLY A 44 -0.43 -9.53 5.05
N ALA A 45 -1.53 -9.94 4.46
CA ALA A 45 -2.83 -10.03 5.12
C ALA A 45 -3.41 -11.44 5.15
N TYR A 46 -2.99 -12.32 4.24
CA TYR A 46 -3.64 -13.60 4.03
C TYR A 46 -3.70 -14.44 5.31
N HIS A 47 -2.57 -14.64 5.96
CA HIS A 47 -2.47 -15.50 7.14
C HIS A 47 -3.23 -14.91 8.35
N TYR A 48 -3.32 -13.59 8.44
CA TYR A 48 -4.15 -12.93 9.45
C TYR A 48 -5.65 -13.09 9.14
N CYS A 49 -6.07 -12.73 7.93
CA CYS A 49 -7.49 -12.66 7.57
C CYS A 49 -8.14 -14.04 7.38
N TYR A 50 -7.43 -14.99 6.79
CA TYR A 50 -8.00 -16.29 6.41
C TYR A 50 -7.56 -17.43 7.31
N ASP A 51 -6.28 -17.51 7.64
CA ASP A 51 -5.77 -18.57 8.54
C ASP A 51 -5.96 -18.21 10.01
N ARG A 52 -6.40 -16.98 10.30
CA ARG A 52 -6.66 -16.46 11.65
C ARG A 52 -5.45 -16.54 12.58
N ILE A 53 -4.26 -16.37 12.03
CA ILE A 53 -3.03 -16.35 12.83
C ILE A 53 -2.90 -14.98 13.50
N PRO A 54 -2.71 -14.92 14.83
CA PRO A 54 -2.62 -13.65 15.56
C PRO A 54 -1.43 -12.79 15.12
N LEU A 55 -1.59 -11.47 15.19
CA LEU A 55 -0.54 -10.51 14.82
C LEU A 55 0.75 -10.69 15.62
N GLU A 56 0.65 -11.08 16.90
CA GLU A 56 1.80 -11.36 17.76
C GLU A 56 2.71 -12.46 17.19
N THR A 57 2.12 -13.41 16.46
CA THR A 57 2.85 -14.46 15.74
C THR A 57 3.42 -13.99 14.42
N LEU A 58 2.68 -13.13 13.71
CA LEU A 58 3.03 -12.68 12.36
C LEU A 58 4.06 -11.54 12.33
N ARG A 59 4.02 -10.60 13.30
CA ARG A 59 4.96 -9.47 13.37
C ARG A 59 6.43 -9.89 13.40
N PRO A 60 6.86 -10.84 14.24
CA PRO A 60 8.26 -11.29 14.23
C PRO A 60 8.70 -11.87 12.88
N LEU A 61 7.80 -12.52 12.15
CA LEU A 61 8.11 -13.09 10.84
C LEU A 61 8.34 -12.00 9.79
N ALA A 62 7.50 -10.97 9.78
CA ALA A 62 7.67 -9.81 8.92
C ALA A 62 8.97 -9.05 9.24
N HIS A 63 9.28 -8.89 10.53
CA HIS A 63 10.52 -8.25 10.98
C HIS A 63 11.76 -9.02 10.47
N GLN A 64 11.81 -10.35 10.65
CA GLN A 64 12.89 -11.20 10.13
C GLN A 64 13.02 -11.12 8.59
N ALA A 65 11.90 -10.98 7.89
CA ALA A 65 11.93 -10.80 6.45
C ALA A 65 12.60 -9.47 6.06
N LEU A 66 12.27 -8.36 6.74
CA LEU A 66 12.93 -7.07 6.52
C LEU A 66 14.40 -7.10 6.88
N GLU A 67 14.80 -7.72 8.00
CA GLU A 67 16.22 -7.93 8.37
C GLU A 67 17.01 -8.61 7.24
N THR A 68 16.35 -9.50 6.50
CA THR A 68 16.96 -10.25 5.39
C THR A 68 16.98 -9.45 4.09
N LEU A 69 16.00 -8.58 3.84
CA LEU A 69 15.81 -7.86 2.58
C LEU A 69 16.53 -6.51 2.55
N ILE A 70 16.58 -5.79 3.67
CA ILE A 70 17.18 -4.45 3.76
C ILE A 70 18.67 -4.46 3.31
N PRO A 71 19.53 -5.38 3.77
CA PRO A 71 20.91 -5.41 3.30
C PRO A 71 21.07 -5.66 1.79
N GLU A 72 20.10 -6.35 1.18
CA GLU A 72 20.09 -6.53 -0.28
C GLU A 72 19.68 -5.25 -1.00
N ALA A 73 18.67 -4.55 -0.48
CA ALA A 73 18.27 -3.24 -1.00
C ALA A 73 19.42 -2.21 -0.91
N GLU A 74 20.15 -2.18 0.22
CA GLU A 74 21.35 -1.33 0.39
C GLU A 74 22.40 -1.60 -0.69
N LYS A 75 22.73 -2.87 -0.95
CA LYS A 75 23.70 -3.26 -2.01
C LYS A 75 23.25 -2.80 -3.39
N LEU A 76 21.95 -2.81 -3.65
CA LEU A 76 21.35 -2.39 -4.92
C LEU A 76 21.17 -0.87 -5.03
N GLY A 77 21.36 -0.11 -3.94
CA GLY A 77 21.04 1.31 -3.87
C GLY A 77 19.55 1.58 -4.08
N MET A 78 18.69 0.69 -3.56
CA MET A 78 17.23 0.79 -3.60
C MET A 78 16.66 1.02 -2.22
N ILE A 79 15.42 1.47 -2.17
CA ILE A 79 14.66 1.68 -0.93
C ILE A 79 13.47 0.74 -0.94
N ILE A 80 13.36 -0.13 0.06
CA ILE A 80 12.13 -0.88 0.31
C ILE A 80 11.10 0.09 0.88
N ALA A 81 9.95 0.20 0.23
CA ALA A 81 8.82 1.02 0.66
C ALA A 81 7.69 0.11 1.16
N VAL A 82 7.49 0.07 2.47
CA VAL A 82 6.42 -0.74 3.06
C VAL A 82 5.11 0.03 2.97
N GLU A 83 4.11 -0.58 2.34
CA GLU A 83 2.86 0.07 1.98
C GLU A 83 1.79 -0.08 3.05
N ASN A 84 1.06 1.02 3.33
CA ASN A 84 -0.17 0.95 4.11
C ASN A 84 -1.31 0.37 3.28
N SER A 85 -2.15 -0.42 3.94
CA SER A 85 -3.38 -0.95 3.34
C SER A 85 -4.48 -1.04 4.41
N PHE A 86 -5.65 -1.51 3.98
CA PHE A 86 -6.83 -1.64 4.83
C PHE A 86 -6.85 -2.92 5.68
N GLU A 87 -5.92 -3.85 5.44
CA GLU A 87 -5.81 -5.02 6.31
C GLU A 87 -4.97 -4.70 7.53
N MET A 88 -5.33 -5.32 8.65
CA MET A 88 -4.70 -5.06 9.95
C MET A 88 -3.18 -5.08 9.94
N PRO A 89 -2.50 -6.11 9.37
CA PRO A 89 -1.03 -6.13 9.34
C PRO A 89 -0.39 -5.03 8.51
N ASN A 90 -1.17 -4.42 7.61
CA ASN A 90 -0.72 -3.34 6.72
C ASN A 90 -1.25 -1.97 7.15
N SER A 91 -1.93 -1.83 8.30
CA SER A 91 -2.37 -0.52 8.78
C SER A 91 -1.20 0.43 8.96
N ALA A 92 -1.41 1.73 8.84
CA ALA A 92 -0.34 2.73 8.99
C ALA A 92 0.40 2.57 10.33
N LYS A 93 -0.33 2.27 11.41
CA LYS A 93 0.25 1.97 12.72
C LYS A 93 1.19 0.76 12.68
N GLU A 94 0.78 -0.33 12.04
CA GLU A 94 1.57 -1.56 11.98
C GLU A 94 2.81 -1.40 11.08
N VAL A 95 2.69 -0.78 9.91
CA VAL A 95 3.85 -0.58 9.02
C VAL A 95 4.87 0.40 9.61
N ILE A 96 4.42 1.42 10.35
CA ILE A 96 5.30 2.31 11.12
C ILE A 96 6.04 1.50 12.17
N GLY A 97 5.35 0.75 13.02
CA GLY A 97 5.96 -0.03 14.09
C GLY A 97 6.91 -1.11 13.58
N LEU A 98 6.60 -1.73 12.43
CA LEU A 98 7.45 -2.72 11.79
C LEU A 98 8.76 -2.11 11.25
N THR A 99 8.69 -0.90 10.69
CA THR A 99 9.86 -0.24 10.07
C THR A 99 10.71 0.55 11.06
N ASP A 100 10.17 0.95 12.22
CA ASP A 100 10.86 1.72 13.25
C ASP A 100 12.28 1.23 13.59
N PRO A 101 12.50 -0.07 13.85
CA PRO A 101 13.83 -0.58 14.21
C PRO A 101 14.88 -0.41 13.12
N PHE A 102 14.46 -0.19 11.87
CA PHE A 102 15.34 -0.13 10.70
C PHE A 102 15.56 1.29 10.16
N MET A 103 14.99 2.31 10.77
CA MET A 103 15.03 3.69 10.25
C MET A 103 16.42 4.34 10.22
N SER A 104 17.43 3.68 10.77
CA SER A 104 18.84 4.07 10.57
C SER A 104 19.40 3.65 9.21
N SER A 105 18.76 2.71 8.51
CA SER A 105 19.13 2.30 7.15
C SER A 105 18.54 3.27 6.11
N PRO A 106 19.31 3.70 5.11
CA PRO A 106 18.79 4.48 3.99
C PRO A 106 17.93 3.67 3.01
N ALA A 107 17.86 2.35 3.20
CA ALA A 107 17.19 1.43 2.28
C ALA A 107 15.78 1.00 2.73
N ILE A 108 15.20 1.70 3.69
CA ILE A 108 13.83 1.45 4.16
C ILE A 108 13.04 2.75 4.27
N GLY A 109 11.77 2.70 3.91
CA GLY A 109 10.81 3.79 4.03
C GLY A 109 9.39 3.27 3.90
N LEU A 110 8.45 4.17 3.73
CA LEU A 110 7.03 3.84 3.60
C LEU A 110 6.51 4.24 2.22
N CYS A 111 5.58 3.47 1.71
CA CYS A 111 4.70 3.83 0.61
C CYS A 111 3.35 4.26 1.17
N TYR A 112 2.88 5.45 0.81
CA TYR A 112 1.55 5.92 1.18
C TYR A 112 0.59 5.67 0.03
N ASP A 113 -0.33 4.73 0.20
CA ASP A 113 -1.41 4.50 -0.75
C ASP A 113 -2.61 5.38 -0.41
N THR A 114 -3.02 6.21 -1.37
CA THR A 114 -4.09 7.21 -1.20
C THR A 114 -5.47 6.57 -1.11
N GLY A 115 -5.71 5.53 -1.90
CA GLY A 115 -6.99 4.83 -1.92
C GLY A 115 -7.20 3.99 -0.68
N HIS A 116 -6.17 3.27 -0.23
CA HIS A 116 -6.22 2.51 1.03
C HIS A 116 -6.49 3.44 2.22
N ALA A 117 -5.78 4.56 2.30
CA ALA A 117 -6.01 5.55 3.35
C ALA A 117 -7.42 6.13 3.28
N ASN A 118 -7.95 6.40 2.08
CA ASN A 118 -9.34 6.86 1.92
C ASN A 118 -10.36 5.82 2.41
N CYS A 119 -10.15 4.54 2.13
CA CYS A 119 -11.01 3.47 2.67
C CYS A 119 -10.99 3.45 4.20
N MET A 120 -9.82 3.68 4.81
CA MET A 120 -9.64 3.60 6.27
C MET A 120 -10.02 4.88 7.02
N ALA A 121 -10.05 6.03 6.36
CA ALA A 121 -10.43 7.28 7.01
C ALA A 121 -11.89 7.24 7.50
N SER A 122 -12.14 7.77 8.72
CA SER A 122 -13.48 7.96 9.21
C SER A 122 -14.21 9.05 8.42
N ALA A 123 -15.50 8.88 8.22
CA ALA A 123 -16.36 9.92 7.67
C ALA A 123 -17.80 9.70 8.16
N PRO A 124 -18.55 10.79 8.45
CA PRO A 124 -19.92 10.69 8.98
C PRO A 124 -20.92 9.96 8.05
N TRP A 125 -20.60 9.94 6.75
CA TRP A 125 -21.43 9.30 5.72
C TRP A 125 -21.11 7.82 5.51
N LYS A 126 -19.99 7.30 6.04
CA LYS A 126 -19.59 5.91 5.88
C LYS A 126 -20.42 4.97 6.76
N LYS A 127 -20.87 3.86 6.17
CA LYS A 127 -21.64 2.82 6.82
C LYS A 127 -21.02 1.46 6.56
N MET A 128 -21.02 0.61 7.58
CA MET A 128 -20.40 -0.71 7.54
C MET A 128 -20.93 -1.60 6.41
N GLU A 129 -22.24 -1.56 6.17
CA GLU A 129 -22.92 -2.36 5.16
C GLU A 129 -22.58 -1.98 3.71
N GLU A 130 -22.00 -0.81 3.51
CA GLU A 130 -21.61 -0.31 2.18
C GLU A 130 -20.18 -0.67 1.79
N TYR A 131 -19.38 -1.20 2.72
CA TYR A 131 -18.03 -1.66 2.41
C TYR A 131 -18.04 -2.91 1.55
N ALA A 132 -17.05 -3.01 0.66
CA ALA A 132 -16.88 -4.21 -0.16
C ALA A 132 -16.82 -5.47 0.74
N PRO A 133 -17.46 -6.59 0.33
CA PRO A 133 -17.57 -7.79 1.18
C PRO A 133 -16.24 -8.35 1.70
N TYR A 134 -15.14 -8.07 1.00
CA TYR A 134 -13.80 -8.49 1.41
C TYR A 134 -13.29 -7.73 2.63
N PHE A 135 -13.57 -6.44 2.75
CA PHE A 135 -13.02 -5.59 3.82
C PHE A 135 -13.37 -6.07 5.23
N PRO A 136 -14.63 -6.45 5.54
CA PRO A 136 -14.94 -6.97 6.87
C PRO A 136 -14.15 -8.21 7.29
N VAL A 137 -13.67 -9.01 6.34
CA VAL A 137 -12.83 -10.19 6.62
C VAL A 137 -11.41 -9.78 7.01
N CYS A 138 -10.93 -8.67 6.47
CA CYS A 138 -9.59 -8.14 6.69
C CYS A 138 -9.48 -7.29 7.95
N TRP A 139 -10.63 -6.88 8.51
CA TRP A 139 -10.72 -6.00 9.66
C TRP A 139 -11.00 -6.77 10.94
N TRP A 140 -10.94 -6.07 12.05
CA TRP A 140 -11.01 -6.66 13.36
C TRP A 140 -12.39 -7.22 13.69
N GLU A 141 -12.45 -8.10 14.70
CA GLU A 141 -13.66 -8.82 15.11
C GLU A 141 -14.88 -7.92 15.37
N ASN A 142 -14.67 -6.64 15.64
CA ASN A 142 -15.71 -5.67 15.95
C ASN A 142 -16.07 -4.73 14.77
N GLY A 143 -15.70 -5.07 13.55
CA GLY A 143 -15.95 -4.28 12.36
C GLY A 143 -14.78 -3.39 11.95
N VAL A 144 -15.03 -2.44 11.03
CA VAL A 144 -14.04 -1.50 10.52
C VAL A 144 -13.52 -0.62 11.64
N ILE A 145 -12.22 -0.60 11.85
CA ILE A 145 -11.58 0.38 12.73
C ILE A 145 -10.98 1.47 11.85
N PRO A 146 -11.55 2.68 11.87
CA PRO A 146 -11.00 3.79 11.11
C PRO A 146 -9.57 4.12 11.53
N GLU A 147 -8.75 4.48 10.56
CA GLU A 147 -7.38 4.92 10.78
C GLU A 147 -7.20 6.33 10.21
N ASP A 148 -7.53 7.32 11.03
CA ASP A 148 -7.41 8.73 10.65
C ASP A 148 -5.96 9.22 10.76
N GLY A 149 -5.60 10.19 9.91
CA GLY A 149 -4.30 10.85 9.93
C GLY A 149 -3.14 9.93 9.55
N ALA A 150 -3.38 8.93 8.70
CA ALA A 150 -2.32 8.02 8.23
C ALA A 150 -1.17 8.78 7.57
N LEU A 151 -1.47 9.75 6.67
CA LEU A 151 -0.45 10.56 6.01
C LEU A 151 0.42 11.32 7.02
N GLU A 152 -0.18 12.01 7.98
CA GLU A 152 0.56 12.78 8.99
C GLU A 152 1.51 11.89 9.80
N LYS A 153 1.02 10.71 10.22
CA LYS A 153 1.81 9.74 11.00
C LYS A 153 2.98 9.16 10.19
N MET A 154 2.82 8.98 8.89
CA MET A 154 3.80 8.37 7.99
C MET A 154 4.75 9.40 7.36
N LYS A 155 4.41 10.69 7.34
CA LYS A 155 4.97 11.78 6.53
C LYS A 155 6.49 11.79 6.45
N ASP A 156 7.17 11.68 7.58
CA ASP A 156 8.64 11.76 7.66
C ASP A 156 9.36 10.53 7.11
N ARG A 157 8.61 9.49 6.75
CA ARG A 157 9.14 8.18 6.29
C ARG A 157 8.69 7.82 4.89
N ILE A 158 7.78 8.60 4.31
CA ILE A 158 7.25 8.34 2.98
C ILE A 158 8.35 8.60 1.95
N VAL A 159 8.64 7.57 1.15
CA VAL A 159 9.60 7.63 0.04
C VAL A 159 8.91 7.52 -1.32
N THR A 160 7.72 6.96 -1.35
CA THR A 160 6.86 6.88 -2.55
C THR A 160 5.40 6.87 -2.14
N CYS A 161 4.51 7.08 -3.08
CA CYS A 161 3.08 6.92 -2.87
C CYS A 161 2.42 6.27 -4.08
N HIS A 162 1.32 5.56 -3.85
CA HIS A 162 0.41 5.10 -4.88
C HIS A 162 -0.77 6.07 -4.97
N ILE A 163 -1.00 6.59 -6.17
CA ILE A 163 -2.00 7.62 -6.44
C ILE A 163 -3.14 7.02 -7.24
N HIS A 164 -4.28 6.89 -6.61
CA HIS A 164 -5.56 6.54 -7.20
C HIS A 164 -6.69 6.99 -6.29
N ASP A 165 -7.91 6.96 -6.79
CA ASP A 165 -9.11 7.35 -6.06
C ASP A 165 -10.06 6.16 -5.87
N ASN A 166 -11.05 6.33 -5.01
CA ASN A 166 -12.13 5.38 -4.81
C ASN A 166 -13.32 6.06 -4.11
N ASN A 167 -14.38 5.29 -3.87
CA ASN A 167 -15.59 5.77 -3.21
C ASN A 167 -15.53 5.74 -1.67
N GLY A 168 -14.37 5.45 -1.08
CA GLY A 168 -14.19 5.31 0.37
C GLY A 168 -14.66 3.98 0.96
N TYR A 169 -15.18 3.04 0.15
CA TYR A 169 -15.70 1.75 0.58
C TYR A 169 -15.04 0.55 -0.10
N ALA A 170 -14.37 0.77 -1.22
CA ALA A 170 -13.74 -0.28 -2.00
C ALA A 170 -12.46 0.26 -2.65
N ASP A 171 -11.49 -0.62 -2.80
CA ASP A 171 -10.22 -0.33 -3.47
C ASP A 171 -10.42 -0.38 -5.00
N LEU A 172 -10.91 0.73 -5.57
CA LEU A 172 -11.38 0.79 -6.95
C LEU A 172 -10.31 1.15 -7.97
N HIS A 173 -9.21 1.76 -7.56
CA HIS A 173 -8.16 2.27 -8.44
C HIS A 173 -8.69 3.24 -9.51
N ASP A 174 -9.64 4.08 -9.11
CA ASP A 174 -10.23 5.10 -9.98
C ASP A 174 -9.27 6.27 -10.22
N MET A 175 -9.58 7.05 -11.27
CA MET A 175 -8.80 8.26 -11.59
C MET A 175 -8.93 9.29 -10.48
N PRO A 176 -7.86 9.96 -10.05
CA PRO A 176 -7.95 11.09 -9.14
C PRO A 176 -9.01 12.10 -9.56
N GLY A 177 -9.95 12.36 -8.65
CA GLY A 177 -11.12 13.21 -8.86
C GLY A 177 -12.39 12.51 -9.34
N ASP A 178 -12.36 11.20 -9.58
CA ASP A 178 -13.55 10.39 -9.86
C ASP A 178 -14.12 9.72 -8.60
N GLY A 179 -13.42 9.79 -7.48
CA GLY A 179 -13.84 9.25 -6.19
C GLY A 179 -14.16 10.34 -5.15
N THR A 180 -13.83 10.05 -3.90
CA THR A 180 -14.18 10.90 -2.75
C THR A 180 -12.99 11.60 -2.09
N ILE A 181 -11.78 11.41 -2.60
CA ILE A 181 -10.57 12.04 -2.05
C ILE A 181 -10.55 13.54 -2.38
N ASP A 182 -10.32 14.38 -1.37
CA ASP A 182 -10.06 15.80 -1.59
C ASP A 182 -8.61 16.03 -2.06
N TRP A 183 -8.41 16.01 -3.35
CA TRP A 183 -7.11 16.20 -3.98
C TRP A 183 -6.53 17.60 -3.78
N ASN A 184 -7.37 18.62 -3.55
CA ASN A 184 -6.88 19.96 -3.27
C ASN A 184 -6.21 20.05 -1.90
N ALA A 185 -6.70 19.29 -0.93
CA ALA A 185 -6.08 19.18 0.38
C ALA A 185 -4.90 18.19 0.37
N LEU A 186 -5.04 17.04 -0.29
CA LEU A 186 -4.06 15.96 -0.23
C LEU A 186 -2.75 16.25 -0.97
N VAL A 187 -2.81 16.84 -2.18
CA VAL A 187 -1.61 17.07 -3.00
C VAL A 187 -0.55 17.95 -2.32
N PRO A 188 -0.90 19.09 -1.70
CA PRO A 188 0.07 19.88 -0.95
C PRO A 188 0.74 19.10 0.18
N GLU A 189 -0.02 18.25 0.89
CA GLU A 189 0.50 17.42 1.97
C GLU A 189 1.47 16.35 1.44
N LEU A 190 1.14 15.66 0.36
CA LEU A 190 2.06 14.71 -0.28
C LEU A 190 3.36 15.37 -0.73
N LYS A 191 3.27 16.56 -1.33
CA LYS A 191 4.45 17.33 -1.76
C LYS A 191 5.30 17.84 -0.60
N SER A 192 4.75 17.93 0.60
CA SER A 192 5.47 18.34 1.79
C SER A 192 6.19 17.17 2.50
N CYS A 193 6.07 15.93 2.01
CA CYS A 193 6.79 14.78 2.54
C CYS A 193 8.29 14.91 2.25
N PRO A 194 9.15 15.03 3.27
CA PRO A 194 10.56 15.44 3.08
C PRO A 194 11.42 14.40 2.37
N ASN A 195 11.04 13.12 2.43
CA ASN A 195 11.80 12.01 1.87
C ASN A 195 11.23 11.44 0.57
N MET A 196 10.17 12.05 0.03
CA MET A 196 9.51 11.61 -1.21
C MET A 196 10.51 11.54 -2.38
N LYS A 197 10.54 10.41 -3.08
CA LYS A 197 11.39 10.16 -4.25
C LYS A 197 10.58 10.15 -5.55
N GLU A 198 9.39 9.59 -5.51
CA GLU A 198 8.56 9.42 -6.70
C GLU A 198 7.07 9.34 -6.35
N TYR A 199 6.24 9.74 -7.31
CA TYR A 199 4.80 9.61 -7.26
C TYR A 199 4.39 8.58 -8.30
N GLN A 200 3.77 7.49 -7.87
CA GLN A 200 3.35 6.39 -8.73
C GLN A 200 1.84 6.36 -8.87
N THR A 201 1.35 5.94 -10.02
CA THR A 201 -0.09 5.72 -10.21
C THR A 201 -0.43 4.25 -10.17
N GLU A 202 -1.56 3.92 -9.55
CA GLU A 202 -2.18 2.59 -9.64
C GLU A 202 -3.56 2.63 -10.29
N VAL A 203 -3.87 3.68 -11.03
CA VAL A 203 -5.14 3.81 -11.77
C VAL A 203 -5.32 2.64 -12.75
N GLY A 204 -6.47 2.02 -12.73
CA GLY A 204 -6.83 0.90 -13.60
C GLY A 204 -6.97 1.31 -15.07
N LEU A 205 -5.91 1.17 -15.87
CA LEU A 205 -5.92 1.55 -17.30
C LEU A 205 -6.65 0.53 -18.18
N VAL A 206 -6.76 -0.73 -17.78
CA VAL A 206 -7.40 -1.79 -18.58
C VAL A 206 -8.48 -2.46 -17.74
N GLY A 207 -9.74 -2.36 -18.22
CA GLY A 207 -10.89 -3.04 -17.66
C GLY A 207 -10.96 -2.86 -16.14
N GLY A 208 -11.32 -1.67 -15.69
CA GLY A 208 -11.29 -1.30 -14.27
C GLY A 208 -11.74 -2.44 -13.36
N ARG A 209 -11.10 -2.58 -12.20
CA ARG A 209 -11.57 -3.49 -11.16
C ARG A 209 -12.95 -3.04 -10.71
N ASN A 210 -13.97 -3.45 -11.49
CA ASN A 210 -15.36 -3.15 -11.14
C ASN A 210 -15.82 -4.06 -9.99
N TRP A 211 -15.24 -3.83 -8.81
CA TRP A 211 -15.72 -4.47 -7.60
C TRP A 211 -17.17 -4.03 -7.40
N ALA A 212 -18.09 -4.98 -7.53
CA ALA A 212 -19.51 -4.78 -7.29
C ALA A 212 -20.22 -3.71 -8.16
N GLY A 213 -19.69 -3.32 -9.30
CA GLY A 213 -20.35 -2.35 -10.19
C GLY A 213 -20.26 -0.89 -9.76
N VAL A 214 -19.36 -0.54 -8.84
CA VAL A 214 -19.31 0.82 -8.23
C VAL A 214 -18.09 1.66 -8.67
N SER A 215 -17.16 1.10 -9.48
CA SER A 215 -16.06 1.89 -10.03
C SER A 215 -16.57 2.96 -11.01
N ALA A 216 -16.00 4.16 -10.94
CA ALA A 216 -16.23 5.25 -11.89
C ALA A 216 -15.53 5.04 -13.24
N ALA A 217 -14.70 3.98 -13.36
CA ALA A 217 -13.96 3.70 -14.58
C ALA A 217 -14.88 3.45 -15.78
N PRO A 218 -14.57 3.99 -16.97
CA PRO A 218 -15.26 3.64 -18.20
C PRO A 218 -15.16 2.13 -18.50
N ALA A 219 -16.10 1.58 -19.25
CA ALA A 219 -16.15 0.15 -19.58
C ALA A 219 -14.86 -0.42 -20.20
N GLY A 220 -14.03 0.40 -20.82
CA GLY A 220 -12.71 0.04 -21.39
C GLY A 220 -11.52 0.40 -20.50
N GLY A 221 -11.74 0.86 -19.28
CA GLY A 221 -10.69 1.43 -18.41
C GLY A 221 -10.38 2.88 -18.75
N TYR A 222 -9.43 3.46 -18.01
CA TYR A 222 -8.98 4.83 -18.25
C TYR A 222 -7.95 4.91 -19.37
N SER A 223 -7.96 5.98 -20.14
CA SER A 223 -6.94 6.23 -21.16
C SER A 223 -5.67 6.80 -20.53
N ILE A 224 -4.50 6.44 -21.09
CA ILE A 224 -3.21 7.02 -20.70
C ILE A 224 -3.22 8.56 -20.85
N ARG A 225 -3.87 9.10 -21.88
CA ARG A 225 -4.00 10.55 -22.09
C ARG A 225 -4.69 11.20 -20.89
N ARG A 226 -5.84 10.65 -20.45
CA ARG A 226 -6.57 11.18 -19.30
C ARG A 226 -5.70 11.10 -18.02
N LEU A 227 -4.98 10.01 -17.84
CA LEU A 227 -4.06 9.85 -16.71
C LEU A 227 -3.01 10.97 -16.69
N VAL A 228 -2.29 11.16 -17.79
CA VAL A 228 -1.26 12.20 -17.90
C VAL A 228 -1.85 13.60 -17.69
N ASP A 229 -3.00 13.89 -18.29
CA ASP A 229 -3.65 15.19 -18.14
C ASP A 229 -4.13 15.44 -16.71
N THR A 230 -4.60 14.39 -16.00
CA THR A 230 -5.01 14.49 -14.60
C THR A 230 -3.81 14.75 -13.69
N PHE A 231 -2.72 14.00 -13.86
CA PHE A 231 -1.51 14.19 -13.05
C PHE A 231 -0.90 15.58 -13.26
N ARG A 232 -0.84 16.07 -14.50
CA ARG A 232 -0.40 17.46 -14.78
C ARG A 232 -1.28 18.51 -14.12
N LYS A 233 -2.61 18.32 -14.09
CA LYS A 233 -3.53 19.24 -13.41
C LYS A 233 -3.32 19.25 -11.90
N LEU A 234 -2.98 18.10 -11.30
CA LEU A 234 -2.62 17.98 -9.90
C LEU A 234 -1.21 18.54 -9.60
N GLY A 235 -0.43 18.79 -10.68
CA GLY A 235 0.91 19.35 -10.58
C GLY A 235 1.99 18.31 -10.24
N PHE A 236 1.76 17.05 -10.62
CA PHE A 236 2.76 15.98 -10.61
C PHE A 236 3.52 15.89 -11.93
#